data_aabee61309895a841959cc695316d43e
#
_entry.id   aabee61309895a841959cc695316d43e
#
_cell.length_a   1.000
_cell.length_b   1.000
_cell.length_c   1.000
_cell.angle_alpha   90.00
_cell.angle_beta   90.00
_cell.angle_gamma   90.00
#
_symmetry.space_group_name_H-M   'P 1'
#
loop_
_entity.id
_entity.type
_entity.pdbx_description
1 polymer ?
#
loop_
_entity_poly.entity_id
_entity_poly.type
_entity_poly.pdbx_seq_one_letter_code
_entity_poly.pdbx_strand_id
1 'polypeptide(L)' 'MVCAKVNQIIAAMTASCMSPKEIAEAAGVSVNIVYRMRRGYLVKMDCFGKVCRALGIEAESYIDYDRLKQRGGK' A
#
# COMPACT_ATOMS: atom_id res chain seq x y z
N MET A 1 4.80 -11.33 -0.98
CA MET A 1 4.27 -10.05 -1.49
C MET A 1 2.81 -9.89 -1.06
N VAL A 2 2.37 -8.66 -0.94
CA VAL A 2 0.99 -8.35 -0.50
C VAL A 2 0.37 -7.33 -1.43
N CYS A 3 -0.97 -7.23 -1.40
CA CYS A 3 -1.69 -6.20 -2.14
C CYS A 3 -2.60 -5.43 -1.19
N ALA A 4 -2.90 -4.19 -1.55
CA ALA A 4 -3.68 -3.31 -0.69
C ALA A 4 -5.18 -3.43 -0.96
N LYS A 5 -5.97 -3.13 0.06
CA LYS A 5 -7.40 -2.86 -0.13
C LYS A 5 -7.50 -1.51 -0.80
N VAL A 6 -7.75 -1.52 -2.11
CA VAL A 6 -7.57 -0.34 -2.95
C VAL A 6 -8.36 0.87 -2.45
N ASN A 7 -9.65 0.68 -2.17
CA ASN A 7 -10.48 1.81 -1.75
C ASN A 7 -10.00 2.41 -0.42
N GLN A 8 -9.63 1.55 0.52
CA GLN A 8 -9.17 2.01 1.81
C GLN A 8 -7.80 2.68 1.72
N ILE A 9 -6.90 2.12 0.90
CA ILE A 9 -5.55 2.71 0.80
C ILE A 9 -5.61 4.06 0.08
N ILE A 10 -6.45 4.19 -0.93
CA ILE A 10 -6.62 5.47 -1.62
C ILE A 10 -7.21 6.51 -0.65
N ALA A 11 -8.18 6.11 0.16
CA ALA A 11 -8.77 7.01 1.15
C ALA A 11 -7.72 7.47 2.17
N ALA A 12 -6.87 6.55 2.63
CA ALA A 12 -5.81 6.89 3.58
C ALA A 12 -4.79 7.85 2.96
N MET A 13 -4.43 7.61 1.70
CA MET A 13 -3.50 8.49 0.99
C MET A 13 -4.10 9.87 0.78
N THR A 14 -5.38 9.93 0.44
CA THR A 14 -6.09 11.19 0.27
C THR A 14 -6.15 11.96 1.59
N ALA A 15 -6.45 11.26 2.68
CA ALA A 15 -6.53 11.89 4.00
C ALA A 15 -5.18 12.43 4.46
N SER A 16 -4.08 11.84 4.00
CA SER A 16 -2.74 12.31 4.36
C SER A 16 -2.37 13.64 3.70
N CYS A 17 -3.11 14.04 2.67
CA CYS A 17 -2.83 15.25 1.89
C CYS A 17 -1.45 15.24 1.24
N MET A 18 -0.88 14.06 1.01
CA MET A 18 0.43 13.93 0.37
C MET A 18 0.26 13.35 -1.03
N SER A 19 1.07 13.85 -1.97
CA SER A 19 1.12 13.28 -3.30
C SER A 19 1.81 11.91 -3.25
N PRO A 20 1.63 11.07 -4.27
CA PRO A 20 2.36 9.79 -4.32
C PRO A 20 3.87 9.95 -4.17
N LYS A 21 4.43 11.00 -4.77
CA LYS A 21 5.85 11.26 -4.66
C LYS A 21 6.26 11.59 -3.22
N GLU A 22 5.45 12.41 -2.55
CA GLU A 22 5.71 12.76 -1.15
C GLU A 22 5.62 11.55 -0.25
N ILE A 23 4.63 10.69 -0.50
CA ILE A 23 4.47 9.46 0.27
C ILE A 23 5.70 8.56 0.07
N ALA A 24 6.15 8.43 -1.17
CA ALA A 24 7.32 7.60 -1.48
C ALA A 24 8.57 8.13 -0.78
N GLU A 25 8.76 9.43 -0.79
CA GLU A 25 9.90 10.04 -0.11
C GLU A 25 9.84 9.82 1.40
N ALA A 26 8.67 10.02 2.00
CA ALA A 26 8.50 9.82 3.44
C ALA A 26 8.72 8.37 3.83
N ALA A 27 8.32 7.44 2.98
CA ALA A 27 8.45 6.01 3.25
C ALA A 27 9.83 5.47 2.89
N GLY A 28 10.58 6.18 2.06
CA GLY A 28 11.88 5.70 1.61
C GLY A 28 11.78 4.61 0.56
N VAL A 29 10.74 4.65 -0.27
CA VAL A 29 10.54 3.68 -1.36
C VAL A 29 10.40 4.42 -2.68
N SER A 30 10.42 3.68 -3.80
CA SER A 30 10.21 4.30 -5.09
C SER A 30 8.74 4.68 -5.25
N VAL A 31 8.48 5.70 -6.06
CA VAL A 31 7.11 6.16 -6.30
C VAL A 31 6.29 5.06 -6.99
N ASN A 32 6.93 4.17 -7.75
CA ASN A 32 6.23 3.07 -8.40
C ASN A 32 5.54 2.16 -7.38
N ILE A 33 6.14 1.97 -6.20
CA ILE A 33 5.53 1.18 -5.14
C ILE A 33 4.19 1.80 -4.74
N VAL A 34 4.14 3.12 -4.58
CA VAL A 34 2.92 3.82 -4.22
C VAL A 34 1.85 3.64 -5.29
N TYR A 35 2.23 3.79 -6.56
CA TYR A 35 1.28 3.60 -7.66
C TYR A 35 0.76 2.17 -7.72
N ARG A 36 1.63 1.17 -7.51
CA ARG A 36 1.20 -0.22 -7.51
C ARG A 36 0.22 -0.49 -6.37
N MET A 37 0.47 0.08 -5.19
CA MET A 37 -0.45 -0.07 -4.06
C MET A 37 -1.82 0.52 -4.38
N ARG A 38 -1.86 1.67 -5.04
CA ARG A 38 -3.12 2.33 -5.39
C ARG A 38 -3.93 1.53 -6.41
N ARG A 39 -3.26 0.68 -7.18
CA ARG A 39 -3.91 -0.14 -8.20
C ARG A 39 -4.17 -1.57 -7.73
N GLY A 40 -3.76 -1.90 -6.52
CA GLY A 40 -3.97 -3.24 -5.98
C GLY A 40 -2.98 -4.27 -6.51
N TYR A 41 -1.87 -3.84 -7.07
CA TYR A 41 -0.83 -4.76 -7.52
C TYR A 41 -0.01 -5.25 -6.33
N LEU A 42 0.63 -6.41 -6.51
CA LEU A 42 1.49 -6.98 -5.48
C LEU A 42 2.73 -6.13 -5.27
N VAL A 43 3.07 -5.89 -4.01
CA VAL A 43 4.29 -5.20 -3.62
C VAL A 43 4.96 -5.98 -2.50
N LYS A 44 6.26 -5.73 -2.29
CA LYS A 44 6.99 -6.39 -1.22
C LYS A 44 6.42 -5.98 0.13
N MET A 45 6.42 -6.93 1.08
CA MET A 45 5.83 -6.70 2.40
C MET A 45 6.51 -5.54 3.13
N ASP A 46 7.84 -5.46 3.05
CA ASP A 46 8.56 -4.39 3.72
C ASP A 46 8.25 -3.03 3.12
N CYS A 47 8.12 -2.95 1.80
CA CYS A 47 7.73 -1.71 1.14
C CYS A 47 6.32 -1.28 1.54
N PHE A 48 5.40 -2.24 1.59
CA PHE A 48 4.03 -1.98 2.02
C PHE A 48 4.02 -1.42 3.44
N GLY A 49 4.76 -2.04 4.34
CA GLY A 49 4.85 -1.59 5.73
C GLY A 49 5.43 -0.19 5.85
N LYS A 50 6.46 0.11 5.05
CA LYS A 50 7.07 1.45 5.09
C LYS A 50 6.08 2.52 4.65
N VAL A 51 5.31 2.26 3.59
CA VAL A 51 4.30 3.21 3.13
C VAL A 51 3.21 3.40 4.19
N CYS A 52 2.73 2.32 4.78
CA CYS A 52 1.71 2.42 5.81
C CYS A 52 2.21 3.21 7.03
N ARG A 53 3.46 2.99 7.41
CA ARG A 53 4.06 3.75 8.52
C ARG A 53 4.10 5.24 8.18
N ALA A 54 4.48 5.58 6.95
CA ALA A 54 4.53 6.97 6.52
C ALA A 54 3.15 7.62 6.55
N LEU A 55 2.10 6.83 6.29
CA LEU A 55 0.72 7.31 6.31
C LEU A 55 0.11 7.30 7.72
N GLY A 56 0.81 6.70 8.70
CA GLY A 56 0.29 6.60 10.04
C GLY A 56 -0.83 5.58 10.20
N ILE A 57 -0.84 4.55 9.38
CA ILE A 57 -1.87 3.52 9.39
C ILE A 57 -1.24 2.15 9.66
N GLU A 58 -2.07 1.21 10.09
CA GLU A 58 -1.61 -0.16 10.36
C GLU A 58 -1.70 -1.00 9.09
N ALA A 59 -0.57 -1.53 8.69
CA ALA A 59 -0.49 -2.29 7.43
C ALA A 59 -1.47 -3.46 7.40
N GLU A 60 -1.59 -4.20 8.50
CA GLU A 60 -2.43 -5.39 8.52
C GLU A 60 -3.89 -5.09 8.24
N SER A 61 -4.36 -3.90 8.59
CA SER A 61 -5.74 -3.50 8.32
C SER A 61 -5.98 -3.13 6.87
N TYR A 62 -4.91 -2.94 6.11
CA TYR A 62 -4.98 -2.45 4.73
C TYR A 62 -4.54 -3.49 3.71
N ILE A 63 -4.15 -4.68 4.16
CA ILE A 63 -3.80 -5.78 3.26
C ILE A 63 -5.07 -6.50 2.83
N ASP A 64 -5.20 -6.72 1.53
CA ASP A 64 -6.35 -7.46 1.00
C ASP A 64 -6.06 -8.96 1.03
N TYR A 65 -6.32 -9.57 2.18
CA TYR A 65 -6.07 -10.99 2.37
C TYR A 65 -6.93 -11.86 1.46
N ASP A 66 -8.12 -11.41 1.14
CA ASP A 66 -9.02 -12.19 0.27
C ASP A 66 -8.45 -12.32 -1.14
N ARG A 67 -7.91 -11.23 -1.68
CA ARG A 67 -7.28 -11.29 -2.99
C ARG A 67 -6.02 -12.12 -2.98
N LEU A 68 -5.23 -12.02 -1.91
CA LEU A 68 -4.04 -12.84 -1.76
C LEU A 68 -4.39 -14.32 -1.70
N LYS A 69 -5.43 -14.65 -0.97
CA LYS A 69 -5.90 -16.03 -0.85
C LYS A 69 -6.31 -16.58 -2.22
N GLN A 70 -7.03 -15.79 -3.00
CA GLN A 70 -7.44 -16.19 -4.34
C GLN A 70 -6.23 -16.43 -5.24
N ARG A 71 -5.24 -15.55 -5.18
CA ARG A 71 -4.04 -15.67 -6.00
C ARG A 71 -3.19 -16.85 -5.58
N GLY A 72 -3.08 -17.08 -4.28
CA GLY A 72 -2.23 -18.14 -3.74
C GLY A 72 -2.91 -19.48 -3.70
N GLY A 73 -4.19 -19.55 -3.95
CA GLY A 73 -4.98 -20.76 -3.80
C GLY A 73 -4.85 -21.76 -4.92
N LYS A 74 -3.92 -21.58 -5.78
CA LYS A 74 -3.77 -22.46 -6.93
C LYS A 74 -2.97 -23.64 -6.66
#